data_e878f7e903be37b05682c3163e513a13
#
_entry.id   e878f7e903be37b05682c3163e513a13
#
_cell.length_a   1.000
_cell.length_b   1.000
_cell.length_c   1.000
_cell.angle_alpha   90.00
_cell.angle_beta   90.00
_cell.angle_gamma   90.00
#
_symmetry.space_group_name_H-M   'P 1'
#
loop_
_entity.id
_entity.type
_entity.pdbx_description
1 polymer ?
#
loop_
_entity_poly.entity_id
_entity_poly.type
_entity_poly.pdbx_seq_one_letter_code
_entity_poly.pdbx_strand_id
1 'polypeptide(L)'
;MSMSDPIADMLTRIRNAQMVEKSTVSMPASKVKAAIAQVLKDEGYIDGFQVKNNDGKSELEIALKYYAGRPVIERIERVSRPGLRVYRGRNAIPQVQNGLGVAIVTTPQGVMTDRKARAIGVGGEVLCYVA
;
A
#
# COMPACT_ATOMS: atom_id res chain seq x y z
N MET A 1 -6.37 12.86 -18.32
CA MET A 1 -6.29 11.42 -18.20
C MET A 1 -7.10 10.93 -17.03
N SER A 2 -7.99 10.02 -17.25
CA SER A 2 -8.79 9.47 -16.17
C SER A 2 -7.94 8.59 -15.27
N MET A 3 -8.24 8.64 -14.00
CA MET A 3 -7.60 7.77 -13.00
C MET A 3 -8.23 6.39 -13.06
N SER A 4 -7.71 5.55 -13.96
CA SER A 4 -8.21 4.19 -14.10
C SER A 4 -7.74 3.26 -12.99
N ASP A 5 -6.68 3.65 -12.24
CA ASP A 5 -6.14 2.85 -11.15
C ASP A 5 -5.74 3.76 -9.97
N PRO A 6 -6.68 4.02 -9.04
CA PRO A 6 -6.39 4.88 -7.88
C PRO A 6 -5.28 4.34 -6.97
N ILE A 7 -5.14 3.01 -6.88
CA ILE A 7 -4.08 2.40 -6.07
C ILE A 7 -2.71 2.68 -6.70
N ALA A 8 -2.60 2.50 -8.01
CA ALA A 8 -1.35 2.82 -8.72
C ALA A 8 -0.98 4.30 -8.55
N ASP A 9 -1.97 5.19 -8.60
CA ASP A 9 -1.75 6.61 -8.34
C ASP A 9 -1.21 6.84 -6.94
N MET A 10 -1.79 6.20 -5.93
CA MET A 10 -1.32 6.27 -4.55
C MET A 10 0.16 5.88 -4.45
N LEU A 11 0.53 4.73 -5.03
CA LEU A 11 1.90 4.24 -4.96
C LEU A 11 2.87 5.18 -5.67
N THR A 12 2.44 5.74 -6.80
CA THR A 12 3.24 6.70 -7.56
C THR A 12 3.45 8.00 -6.78
N ARG A 13 2.40 8.50 -6.10
CA ARG A 13 2.51 9.70 -5.27
C ARG A 13 3.50 9.48 -4.12
N ILE A 14 3.45 8.32 -3.48
CA ILE A 14 4.40 7.98 -2.41
C ILE A 14 5.82 7.97 -2.96
N ARG A 15 6.03 7.28 -4.08
CA ARG A 15 7.35 7.16 -4.70
C ARG A 15 7.91 8.53 -5.09
N ASN A 16 7.10 9.36 -5.74
CA ASN A 16 7.52 10.68 -6.17
C ASN A 16 7.82 11.61 -4.98
N ALA A 17 7.00 11.56 -3.93
CA ALA A 17 7.22 12.36 -2.73
C ALA A 17 8.54 11.98 -2.06
N GLN A 18 8.88 10.70 -2.03
CA GLN A 18 10.15 10.23 -1.47
C GLN A 18 11.35 10.70 -2.28
N MET A 19 11.22 10.79 -3.59
CA MET A 19 12.31 11.25 -4.46
C MET A 19 12.71 12.70 -4.16
N VAL A 20 11.77 13.52 -3.75
CA VAL A 20 12.02 14.93 -3.39
C VAL A 20 12.03 15.14 -1.88
N GLU A 21 12.09 14.05 -1.12
CA GLU A 21 12.25 14.04 0.34
C GLU A 21 11.15 14.82 1.09
N LYS A 22 9.91 14.71 0.62
CA LYS A 22 8.78 15.31 1.34
C LYS A 22 8.48 14.56 2.62
N SER A 23 8.04 15.28 3.65
CA SER A 23 7.63 14.65 4.91
C SER A 23 6.25 14.04 4.82
N THR A 24 5.37 14.59 3.99
CA THR A 24 4.00 14.09 3.84
C THR A 24 3.59 14.08 2.38
N VAL A 25 2.59 13.27 2.09
CA VAL A 25 1.96 13.22 0.77
C VAL A 25 0.46 13.10 0.96
N SER A 26 -0.30 13.81 0.12
CA SER A 26 -1.76 13.84 0.20
C SER A 26 -2.39 13.35 -1.09
N MET A 27 -3.58 12.77 -0.96
CA MET A 27 -4.33 12.23 -2.08
C MET A 27 -5.80 12.11 -1.70
N PRO A 28 -6.70 11.99 -2.68
CA PRO A 28 -8.10 11.69 -2.35
C PRO A 28 -8.19 10.38 -1.58
N ALA A 29 -8.99 10.36 -0.52
CA ALA A 29 -9.11 9.19 0.34
C ALA A 29 -10.10 8.17 -0.23
N SER A 30 -9.87 6.90 0.10
CA SER A 30 -10.84 5.83 -0.11
C SER A 30 -10.62 4.79 0.98
N LYS A 31 -11.58 3.90 1.16
CA LYS A 31 -11.46 2.83 2.17
C LYS A 31 -10.27 1.93 1.89
N VAL A 32 -10.06 1.59 0.62
CA VAL A 32 -8.93 0.71 0.23
C VAL A 32 -7.60 1.41 0.47
N LYS A 33 -7.48 2.68 0.08
CA LYS A 33 -6.24 3.44 0.31
C LYS A 33 -5.92 3.56 1.79
N ALA A 34 -6.93 3.86 2.62
CA ALA A 34 -6.74 3.95 4.06
C ALA A 34 -6.32 2.60 4.64
N ALA A 35 -6.88 1.49 4.15
CA ALA A 35 -6.51 0.16 4.59
C ALA A 35 -5.07 -0.18 4.20
N ILE A 36 -4.64 0.20 3.00
CA ILE A 36 -3.25 0.03 2.58
C ILE A 36 -2.32 0.85 3.46
N ALA A 37 -2.68 2.10 3.76
CA ALA A 37 -1.89 2.95 4.64
C ALA A 37 -1.76 2.35 6.04
N GLN A 38 -2.83 1.74 6.56
CA GLN A 38 -2.80 1.07 7.85
C GLN A 38 -1.80 -0.09 7.86
N VAL A 39 -1.80 -0.89 6.79
CA VAL A 39 -0.83 -1.99 6.66
C VAL A 39 0.59 -1.45 6.60
N LEU A 40 0.84 -0.40 5.82
CA LEU A 40 2.17 0.21 5.73
C LEU A 40 2.64 0.73 7.09
N LYS A 41 1.74 1.34 7.86
CA LYS A 41 2.05 1.82 9.20
C LYS A 41 2.38 0.66 10.14
N ASP A 42 1.55 -0.37 10.15
CA ASP A 42 1.73 -1.53 11.04
C ASP A 42 3.03 -2.27 10.73
N GLU A 43 3.45 -2.29 9.46
CA GLU A 43 4.70 -2.94 9.06
C GLU A 43 5.92 -2.02 9.20
N GLY A 44 5.72 -0.77 9.63
CA GLY A 44 6.82 0.15 9.88
C GLY A 44 7.36 0.86 8.64
N TYR A 45 6.61 0.88 7.54
CA TYR A 45 7.05 1.53 6.31
C TYR A 45 6.74 3.01 6.26
N ILE A 46 5.75 3.47 7.02
CA ILE A 46 5.41 4.89 7.14
C ILE A 46 5.27 5.25 8.62
N ASP A 47 5.39 6.54 8.94
CA ASP A 47 5.22 7.00 10.32
C ASP A 47 3.75 6.99 10.75
N GLY A 48 2.86 7.30 9.84
CA GLY A 48 1.45 7.31 10.13
C GLY A 48 0.64 7.89 8.97
N PHE A 49 -0.65 8.00 9.19
CA PHE A 49 -1.54 8.62 8.22
C PHE A 49 -2.77 9.16 8.94
N GLN A 50 -3.47 10.06 8.28
CA GLN A 50 -4.75 10.56 8.76
C GLN A 50 -5.68 10.83 7.58
N VAL A 51 -6.97 10.71 7.84
CA VAL A 51 -7.99 11.07 6.86
C VAL A 51 -8.60 12.38 7.32
N LYS A 52 -8.51 13.40 6.46
CA LYS A 52 -9.07 14.73 6.73
C LYS A 52 -10.31 14.92 5.87
N ASN A 53 -11.32 15.53 6.44
CA ASN A 53 -12.52 15.88 5.69
C ASN A 53 -12.50 17.39 5.44
N ASN A 54 -12.36 17.76 4.18
CA ASN A 54 -12.18 19.14 3.75
C ASN A 54 -13.30 19.50 2.76
N ASP A 55 -14.24 20.33 3.18
CA ASP A 55 -15.37 20.76 2.34
C ASP A 55 -16.13 19.59 1.70
N GLY A 56 -16.43 18.56 2.48
CA GLY A 56 -17.15 17.37 2.01
C GLY A 56 -16.28 16.39 1.22
N LYS A 57 -15.00 16.69 1.04
CA LYS A 57 -14.07 15.79 0.36
C LYS A 57 -13.12 15.19 1.38
N SER A 58 -12.96 13.86 1.32
CA SER A 58 -12.01 13.18 2.19
C SER A 58 -10.65 13.15 1.53
N GLU A 59 -9.62 13.49 2.30
CA GLU A 59 -8.24 13.49 1.86
C GLU A 59 -7.41 12.61 2.78
N LEU A 60 -6.60 11.75 2.19
CA LEU A 60 -5.67 10.91 2.94
C LEU A 60 -4.30 11.58 2.93
N GLU A 61 -3.75 11.83 4.12
CA GLU A 61 -2.41 12.37 4.27
C GLU A 61 -1.53 11.31 4.93
N ILE A 62 -0.42 11.00 4.29
CA ILE A 62 0.53 10.00 4.76
C ILE A 62 1.81 10.69 5.20
N ALA A 63 2.24 10.38 6.43
CA ALA A 63 3.53 10.83 6.95
C ALA A 63 4.59 9.81 6.55
N LEU A 64 5.48 10.21 5.65
CA LEU A 64 6.52 9.35 5.13
C LEU A 64 7.64 9.15 6.16
N LYS A 65 8.31 8.04 6.07
CA LYS A 65 9.34 7.65 7.03
C LYS A 65 10.70 7.56 6.36
N TYR A 66 11.70 8.16 7.00
CA TYR A 66 13.08 8.13 6.53
C TYR A 66 13.99 7.63 7.64
N TYR A 67 15.06 7.01 7.26
CA TYR A 67 16.09 6.56 8.19
C TYR A 67 17.47 6.87 7.60
N ALA A 68 18.29 7.58 8.35
CA ALA A 68 19.64 7.98 7.93
C ALA A 68 19.61 8.69 6.55
N GLY A 69 18.61 9.55 6.33
CA GLY A 69 18.48 10.32 5.09
C GLY A 69 17.91 9.56 3.91
N ARG A 70 17.46 8.33 4.11
CA ARG A 70 16.90 7.50 3.04
C ARG A 70 15.46 7.10 3.33
N PRO A 71 14.60 6.98 2.30
CA PRO A 71 13.25 6.47 2.50
C PRO A 71 13.30 5.04 3.04
N VAL A 72 12.41 4.73 3.98
CA VAL A 72 12.27 3.37 4.49
C VAL A 72 11.73 2.44 3.42
N ILE A 73 10.78 2.93 2.60
CA ILE A 73 10.29 2.17 1.45
C ILE A 73 11.33 2.28 0.33
N GLU A 74 11.98 1.16 0.00
CA GLU A 74 12.93 1.09 -1.10
C GLU A 74 12.24 0.69 -2.40
N ARG A 75 11.18 -0.12 -2.30
CA ARG A 75 10.46 -0.66 -3.44
C ARG A 75 8.97 -0.66 -3.14
N ILE A 76 8.18 -0.10 -4.05
CA ILE A 76 6.73 -0.14 -3.96
C ILE A 76 6.17 -0.27 -5.37
N GLU A 77 5.48 -1.39 -5.65
CA GLU A 77 5.06 -1.76 -7.00
C GLU A 77 3.63 -2.25 -7.00
N ARG A 78 2.86 -1.78 -7.99
CA ARG A 78 1.52 -2.29 -8.26
C ARG A 78 1.63 -3.67 -8.89
N VAL A 79 0.81 -4.62 -8.44
CA VAL A 79 0.77 -5.98 -8.99
C VAL A 79 -0.52 -6.19 -9.76
N SER A 80 -1.65 -6.27 -9.08
CA SER A 80 -2.95 -6.42 -9.73
C SER A 80 -3.39 -5.08 -10.31
N ARG A 81 -3.86 -5.08 -11.54
CA ARG A 81 -4.27 -3.86 -12.27
C ARG A 81 -5.67 -4.06 -12.84
N PRO A 82 -6.40 -2.97 -13.13
CA PRO A 82 -7.73 -3.10 -13.74
C PRO A 82 -7.74 -3.92 -15.01
N GLY A 83 -6.68 -3.81 -15.84
CA GLY A 83 -6.58 -4.56 -17.09
C GLY A 83 -6.02 -5.97 -16.94
N LEU A 84 -5.47 -6.30 -15.75
CA LEU A 84 -4.89 -7.61 -15.50
C LEU A 84 -4.93 -7.90 -13.99
N ARG A 85 -6.02 -8.47 -13.54
CA ARG A 85 -6.19 -8.80 -12.12
C ARG A 85 -5.35 -10.01 -11.75
N VAL A 86 -4.73 -9.96 -10.57
CA VAL A 86 -3.86 -11.03 -10.06
C VAL A 86 -4.44 -11.53 -8.73
N TYR A 87 -4.99 -12.74 -8.77
CA TYR A 87 -5.54 -13.42 -7.61
C TYR A 87 -4.67 -14.62 -7.27
N ARG A 88 -4.48 -14.88 -5.97
CA ARG A 88 -3.72 -16.04 -5.50
C ARG A 88 -4.46 -16.71 -4.36
N GLY A 89 -4.52 -18.03 -4.40
CA GLY A 89 -5.05 -18.81 -3.29
C GLY A 89 -4.08 -18.80 -2.10
N ARG A 90 -4.56 -19.27 -0.96
CA ARG A 90 -3.79 -19.22 0.30
C ARG A 90 -2.42 -19.91 0.22
N ASN A 91 -2.27 -20.90 -0.66
CA ASN A 91 -1.01 -21.64 -0.82
C ASN A 91 -0.11 -21.05 -1.90
N ALA A 92 -0.58 -20.02 -2.63
CA ALA A 92 0.15 -19.45 -3.76
C ALA A 92 0.45 -17.97 -3.61
N ILE A 93 0.22 -17.40 -2.41
CA ILE A 93 0.52 -15.99 -2.14
C ILE A 93 2.04 -15.81 -2.17
N PRO A 94 2.57 -14.89 -3.00
CA PRO A 94 4.01 -14.74 -3.15
C PRO A 94 4.67 -14.14 -1.92
N GLN A 95 5.94 -14.48 -1.72
CA GLN A 95 6.80 -13.79 -0.77
C GLN A 95 7.61 -12.73 -1.52
N VAL A 96 7.80 -11.58 -0.89
CA VAL A 96 8.59 -10.48 -1.44
C VAL A 96 9.98 -10.54 -0.81
N GLN A 97 11.02 -10.62 -1.64
CA GLN A 97 12.40 -10.67 -1.18
C GLN A 97 12.64 -11.71 -0.08
N ASN A 98 12.15 -12.93 -0.30
CA ASN A 98 12.27 -14.06 0.65
C ASN A 98 11.74 -13.72 2.05
N GLY A 99 10.68 -12.91 2.12
CA GLY A 99 10.06 -12.56 3.38
C GLY A 99 10.60 -11.27 4.01
N LEU A 100 11.56 -10.61 3.38
CA LEU A 100 12.07 -9.32 3.88
C LEU A 100 11.13 -8.18 3.54
N GLY A 101 10.35 -8.31 2.47
CA GLY A 101 9.30 -7.37 2.13
C GLY A 101 7.92 -7.96 2.39
N VAL A 102 6.87 -7.25 1.97
CA VAL A 102 5.50 -7.71 2.10
C VAL A 102 4.73 -7.55 0.80
N ALA A 103 3.79 -8.46 0.57
CA ALA A 103 2.74 -8.26 -0.42
C ALA A 103 1.49 -7.80 0.34
N ILE A 104 0.80 -6.79 -0.18
CA ILE A 104 -0.46 -6.34 0.39
C ILE A 104 -1.58 -6.97 -0.42
N VAL A 105 -2.43 -7.72 0.27
CA VAL A 105 -3.47 -8.56 -0.35
C VAL A 105 -4.83 -8.13 0.17
N THR A 106 -5.79 -7.98 -0.72
CA THR A 106 -7.18 -7.80 -0.30
C THR A 106 -7.88 -9.15 -0.30
N THR A 107 -8.45 -9.51 0.85
CA THR A 107 -9.07 -10.80 1.09
C THR A 107 -10.52 -10.60 1.54
N PRO A 108 -11.34 -11.66 1.59
CA PRO A 108 -12.69 -11.53 2.16
C PRO A 108 -12.71 -11.02 3.61
N GLN A 109 -11.58 -11.14 4.32
CA GLN A 109 -11.45 -10.67 5.70
C GLN A 109 -10.75 -9.31 5.81
N GLY A 110 -10.49 -8.65 4.68
CA GLY A 110 -9.91 -7.32 4.65
C GLY A 110 -8.55 -7.27 3.95
N VAL A 111 -7.98 -6.07 3.96
CA VAL A 111 -6.65 -5.82 3.39
C VAL A 111 -5.61 -6.18 4.44
N MET A 112 -4.62 -6.98 4.05
CA MET A 112 -3.62 -7.48 4.99
C MET A 112 -2.32 -7.83 4.27
N THR A 113 -1.29 -8.18 5.04
CA THR A 113 -0.03 -8.65 4.48
C THR A 113 -0.17 -10.11 4.02
N ASP A 114 0.75 -10.53 3.16
CA ASP A 114 0.86 -11.92 2.75
C ASP A 114 1.06 -12.87 3.94
N ARG A 115 1.87 -12.44 4.93
CA ARG A 115 2.10 -13.26 6.14
C ARG A 115 0.81 -13.51 6.91
N LYS A 116 0.04 -12.46 7.12
CA LYS A 116 -1.22 -12.57 7.84
C LYS A 116 -2.23 -13.42 7.07
N ALA A 117 -2.32 -13.22 5.75
CA ALA A 117 -3.22 -14.01 4.90
C ALA A 117 -2.86 -15.50 4.96
N ARG A 118 -1.58 -15.83 4.88
CA ARG A 118 -1.14 -17.22 5.02
C ARG A 118 -1.44 -17.78 6.40
N ALA A 119 -1.23 -16.98 7.45
CA ALA A 119 -1.46 -17.42 8.84
C ALA A 119 -2.93 -17.75 9.10
N ILE A 120 -3.86 -16.96 8.55
CA ILE A 120 -5.30 -17.23 8.74
C ILE A 120 -5.87 -18.11 7.63
N GLY A 121 -5.08 -18.46 6.61
CA GLY A 121 -5.48 -19.43 5.59
C GLY A 121 -6.40 -18.88 4.52
N VAL A 122 -6.23 -17.62 4.12
CA VAL A 122 -7.05 -16.99 3.07
C VAL A 122 -6.18 -16.53 1.92
N GLY A 123 -6.77 -16.54 0.71
CA GLY A 123 -6.18 -15.95 -0.46
C GLY A 123 -6.91 -14.69 -0.86
N GLY A 124 -6.48 -14.06 -1.93
CA GLY A 124 -7.13 -12.86 -2.43
C GLY A 124 -6.39 -12.22 -3.58
N GLU A 125 -6.73 -10.97 -3.83
CA GLU A 125 -6.10 -10.17 -4.88
C GLU A 125 -4.83 -9.51 -4.36
N VAL A 126 -3.71 -9.75 -5.04
CA VAL A 126 -2.41 -9.17 -4.66
C VAL A 126 -2.35 -7.76 -5.22
N LEU A 127 -2.45 -6.76 -4.34
CA LEU A 127 -2.53 -5.36 -4.73
C LEU A 127 -1.16 -4.80 -5.11
N CYS A 128 -0.17 -5.02 -4.25
CA CYS A 128 1.16 -4.44 -4.47
C CYS A 128 2.22 -5.17 -3.66
N TYR A 129 3.48 -4.92 -4.03
CA TYR A 129 4.65 -5.35 -3.26
C TYR A 129 5.31 -4.14 -2.64
N VAL A 130 5.79 -4.29 -1.41
CA VAL A 130 6.52 -3.25 -0.67
C VAL A 130 7.74 -3.87 0.00
N ALA A 131 8.85 -3.18 -0.15
CA ALA A 131 10.07 -3.60 0.52
C ALA A 131 10.94 -2.39 0.89
#